data_04a90ce0036f1e608049cc87801443e7
#
_entry.id   04a90ce0036f1e608049cc87801443e7
#
_cell.length_a   1.000
_cell.length_b   1.000
_cell.length_c   1.000
_cell.angle_alpha   90.00
_cell.angle_beta   90.00
_cell.angle_gamma   90.00
#
_symmetry.space_group_name_H-M   'P 1'
#
loop_
_entity.id
_entity.type
_entity.pdbx_description
1 polymer ?
#
loop_
_entity_poly.entity_id
_entity_poly.type
_entity_poly.pdbx_seq_one_letter_code
_entity_poly.pdbx_strand_id
1 'polypeptide(L)'
;LPTPAAILGLPIGQHISIGAVIEQPDGSTKEIVRSYTPISGDHQPGYFDLLIKSYPTGNISKHMASLQVGQTIRVKGPKGAFVYTPNMVRHFGMVAGGTGITPMLQVIRAIVRGRAAGDRTEVDLIFANVTAQDILLKEDLDALVAEDKGIRVHYVLDRPPEGWTGGVGFVTQEMVEKLLPKPADDVKILLCGPPPMISGLKKATEALGFKKAKPVSKLEDQVFAF
;
A
#
# COMPACT_ATOMS: atom_id res chain seq x y z
N LEU A 1 4.82 -21.73 0.61
CA LEU A 1 6.28 -21.79 0.73
C LEU A 1 6.77 -23.26 0.74
N PRO A 2 8.07 -23.54 0.56
CA PRO A 2 8.58 -24.90 0.40
C PRO A 2 8.33 -25.83 1.61
N THR A 3 8.28 -25.27 2.82
CA THR A 3 8.01 -26.02 4.06
C THR A 3 7.05 -25.25 4.96
N PRO A 4 6.32 -25.93 5.86
CA PRO A 4 5.43 -25.25 6.82
C PRO A 4 6.13 -24.28 7.77
N ALA A 5 7.43 -24.41 7.98
CA ALA A 5 8.23 -23.54 8.83
C ALA A 5 8.94 -22.40 8.04
N ALA A 6 8.87 -22.42 6.70
CA ALA A 6 9.52 -21.40 5.88
C ALA A 6 8.82 -20.05 6.06
N ILE A 7 9.61 -18.97 6.08
CA ILE A 7 9.13 -17.59 6.04
C ILE A 7 9.53 -16.95 4.70
N LEU A 8 8.78 -15.94 4.28
CA LEU A 8 9.08 -15.21 3.04
C LEU A 8 10.34 -14.36 3.18
N GLY A 9 10.62 -13.85 4.39
CA GLY A 9 11.78 -13.01 4.69
C GLY A 9 11.72 -11.65 4.01
N LEU A 10 10.53 -11.11 3.81
CA LEU A 10 10.32 -9.83 3.13
C LEU A 10 10.44 -8.68 4.14
N PRO A 11 11.44 -7.78 4.00
CA PRO A 11 11.52 -6.59 4.82
C PRO A 11 10.26 -5.73 4.71
N ILE A 12 9.80 -5.16 5.83
CA ILE A 12 8.62 -4.30 5.87
C ILE A 12 8.83 -3.07 4.99
N GLY A 13 7.90 -2.82 4.08
CA GLY A 13 7.95 -1.77 3.07
C GLY A 13 8.48 -2.25 1.72
N GLN A 14 8.98 -3.47 1.63
CA GLN A 14 9.34 -4.09 0.34
C GLN A 14 8.21 -4.96 -0.20
N HIS A 15 8.34 -5.32 -1.48
CA HIS A 15 7.36 -6.11 -2.22
C HIS A 15 8.04 -7.26 -2.98
N ILE A 16 7.22 -8.16 -3.51
CA ILE A 16 7.62 -9.19 -4.45
C ILE A 16 7.12 -8.84 -5.86
N SER A 17 7.77 -9.40 -6.87
CA SER A 17 7.28 -9.38 -8.24
C SER A 17 6.76 -10.76 -8.63
N ILE A 18 5.57 -10.82 -9.22
CA ILE A 18 5.00 -12.02 -9.83
C ILE A 18 5.10 -11.89 -11.34
N GLY A 19 5.66 -12.91 -11.98
CA GLY A 19 5.83 -12.99 -13.42
C GLY A 19 5.10 -14.19 -14.02
N ALA A 20 4.52 -13.97 -15.20
CA ALA A 20 3.96 -15.02 -16.03
C ALA A 20 4.25 -14.74 -17.53
N VAL A 21 4.36 -15.82 -18.30
CA VAL A 21 4.40 -15.72 -19.76
C VAL A 21 2.95 -15.64 -20.26
N ILE A 22 2.61 -14.54 -20.90
CA ILE A 22 1.24 -14.24 -21.36
C ILE A 22 1.23 -14.22 -22.89
N GLU A 23 0.32 -14.98 -23.49
CA GLU A 23 0.07 -14.95 -24.93
C GLU A 23 -0.54 -13.60 -25.33
N GLN A 24 -0.02 -13.03 -26.39
CA GLN A 24 -0.45 -11.76 -26.95
C GLN A 24 -1.48 -11.98 -28.08
N PRO A 25 -2.26 -10.97 -28.47
CA PRO A 25 -3.25 -11.09 -29.53
C PRO A 25 -2.67 -11.49 -30.91
N ASP A 26 -1.38 -11.27 -31.11
CA ASP A 26 -0.65 -11.65 -32.34
C ASP A 26 -0.08 -13.07 -32.32
N GLY A 27 -0.40 -13.86 -31.26
CA GLY A 27 0.10 -15.23 -31.07
C GLY A 27 1.52 -15.29 -30.47
N SER A 28 2.20 -14.18 -30.29
CA SER A 28 3.49 -14.14 -29.59
C SER A 28 3.31 -14.32 -28.08
N THR A 29 4.39 -14.65 -27.38
CA THR A 29 4.37 -14.71 -25.91
C THR A 29 5.27 -13.65 -25.33
N LYS A 30 4.84 -13.05 -24.21
CA LYS A 30 5.61 -12.03 -23.48
C LYS A 30 5.64 -12.31 -22.00
N GLU A 31 6.82 -12.25 -21.39
CA GLU A 31 6.91 -12.24 -19.94
C GLU A 31 6.43 -10.89 -19.40
N ILE A 32 5.41 -10.94 -18.57
CA ILE A 32 4.85 -9.76 -17.87
C ILE A 32 5.07 -9.93 -16.39
N VAL A 33 5.53 -8.87 -15.74
CA VAL A 33 5.84 -8.84 -14.32
C VAL A 33 5.06 -7.72 -13.64
N ARG A 34 4.50 -7.98 -12.45
CA ARG A 34 3.83 -6.97 -11.61
C ARG A 34 4.26 -7.10 -10.16
N SER A 35 4.32 -5.96 -9.50
CA SER A 35 4.66 -5.86 -8.07
C SER A 35 3.44 -6.12 -7.20
N TYR A 36 3.62 -6.87 -6.13
CA TYR A 36 2.61 -7.16 -5.11
C TYR A 36 3.24 -7.08 -3.72
N THR A 37 2.55 -6.43 -2.80
CA THR A 37 2.93 -6.43 -1.39
C THR A 37 2.06 -7.43 -0.65
N PRO A 38 2.64 -8.50 -0.06
CA PRO A 38 1.88 -9.43 0.77
C PRO A 38 1.18 -8.74 1.93
N ILE A 39 -0.03 -9.22 2.24
CA ILE A 39 -0.81 -8.76 3.41
C ILE A 39 -0.58 -9.62 4.66
N SER A 40 0.03 -10.79 4.52
CA SER A 40 0.57 -11.60 5.62
C SER A 40 2.01 -11.18 5.96
N GLY A 41 2.52 -11.62 7.09
CA GLY A 41 3.90 -11.34 7.51
C GLY A 41 4.61 -12.60 7.98
N ASP A 42 5.92 -12.51 8.24
CA ASP A 42 6.78 -13.62 8.61
C ASP A 42 6.42 -14.30 9.94
N HIS A 43 5.55 -13.70 10.75
CA HIS A 43 4.94 -14.33 11.92
C HIS A 43 3.92 -15.42 11.56
N GLN A 44 3.59 -15.58 10.30
CA GLN A 44 2.74 -16.61 9.70
C GLN A 44 3.60 -17.49 8.78
N PRO A 45 4.32 -18.51 9.32
CA PRO A 45 5.19 -19.35 8.50
C PRO A 45 4.41 -20.29 7.58
N GLY A 46 5.05 -20.76 6.53
CA GLY A 46 4.53 -21.77 5.60
C GLY A 46 3.82 -21.18 4.37
N TYR A 47 3.32 -19.97 4.44
CA TYR A 47 2.60 -19.31 3.33
C TYR A 47 2.77 -17.79 3.34
N PHE A 48 2.28 -17.15 2.31
CA PHE A 48 2.02 -15.72 2.27
C PHE A 48 0.74 -15.44 1.50
N ASP A 49 0.02 -14.40 1.90
CA ASP A 49 -1.24 -13.99 1.30
C ASP A 49 -1.07 -12.74 0.45
N LEU A 50 -1.71 -12.73 -0.71
CA LEU A 50 -1.78 -11.58 -1.60
C LEU A 50 -3.23 -11.13 -1.77
N LEU A 51 -3.48 -9.85 -1.65
CA LEU A 51 -4.72 -9.24 -2.03
C LEU A 51 -4.61 -8.70 -3.46
N ILE A 52 -5.36 -9.28 -4.38
CA ILE A 52 -5.28 -8.95 -5.81
C ILE A 52 -6.66 -8.55 -6.34
N LYS A 53 -6.78 -7.30 -6.82
CA LYS A 53 -7.95 -6.89 -7.58
C LYS A 53 -7.78 -7.37 -9.03
N SER A 54 -8.67 -8.25 -9.47
CA SER A 54 -8.66 -8.73 -10.86
C SER A 54 -9.35 -7.73 -11.77
N TYR A 55 -8.69 -7.40 -12.87
CA TYR A 55 -9.21 -6.52 -13.91
C TYR A 55 -9.44 -7.30 -15.20
N PRO A 56 -10.56 -7.08 -15.93
CA PRO A 56 -10.85 -7.78 -17.18
C PRO A 56 -9.73 -7.65 -18.24
N THR A 57 -9.05 -6.49 -18.26
CA THR A 57 -7.93 -6.19 -19.16
C THR A 57 -6.55 -6.43 -18.52
N GLY A 58 -6.51 -6.86 -17.25
CA GLY A 58 -5.26 -7.09 -16.52
C GLY A 58 -4.58 -8.39 -16.93
N ASN A 59 -3.28 -8.34 -17.22
CA ASN A 59 -2.53 -9.55 -17.60
C ASN A 59 -2.26 -10.46 -16.39
N ILE A 60 -1.48 -9.97 -15.42
CA ILE A 60 -1.10 -10.78 -14.24
C ILE A 60 -2.27 -10.98 -13.28
N SER A 61 -3.10 -9.96 -13.03
CA SER A 61 -4.26 -10.10 -12.15
C SER A 61 -5.28 -11.13 -12.68
N LYS A 62 -5.49 -11.16 -13.98
CA LYS A 62 -6.33 -12.17 -14.65
C LYS A 62 -5.71 -13.57 -14.59
N HIS A 63 -4.39 -13.69 -14.86
CA HIS A 63 -3.66 -14.94 -14.69
C HIS A 63 -3.77 -15.46 -13.25
N MET A 64 -3.55 -14.63 -12.25
CA MET A 64 -3.68 -15.01 -10.84
C MET A 64 -5.10 -15.47 -10.50
N ALA A 65 -6.13 -14.82 -11.03
CA ALA A 65 -7.53 -15.20 -10.81
C ALA A 65 -7.91 -16.54 -11.49
N SER A 66 -7.17 -16.98 -12.50
CA SER A 66 -7.41 -18.26 -13.20
C SER A 66 -6.68 -19.45 -12.56
N LEU A 67 -5.80 -19.21 -11.58
CA LEU A 67 -5.04 -20.29 -10.95
C LEU A 67 -5.93 -21.18 -10.08
N GLN A 68 -5.60 -22.45 -10.08
CA GLN A 68 -6.21 -23.47 -9.23
C GLN A 68 -5.25 -23.93 -8.14
N VAL A 69 -5.79 -24.44 -7.06
CA VAL A 69 -5.00 -25.03 -5.97
C VAL A 69 -4.04 -26.10 -6.51
N GLY A 70 -2.78 -26.04 -6.08
CA GLY A 70 -1.70 -26.92 -6.56
C GLY A 70 -0.88 -26.35 -7.72
N GLN A 71 -1.34 -25.30 -8.39
CA GLN A 71 -0.54 -24.61 -9.39
C GLN A 71 0.51 -23.68 -8.75
N THR A 72 1.59 -23.43 -9.45
CA THR A 72 2.72 -22.63 -8.97
C THR A 72 2.78 -21.28 -9.66
N ILE A 73 3.35 -20.29 -8.95
CA ILE A 73 3.65 -18.96 -9.50
C ILE A 73 5.15 -18.67 -9.45
N ARG A 74 5.61 -17.83 -10.34
CA ARG A 74 7.01 -17.36 -10.34
C ARG A 74 7.08 -16.06 -9.53
N VAL A 75 7.87 -16.10 -8.46
CA VAL A 75 8.07 -14.98 -7.53
C VAL A 75 9.53 -14.55 -7.55
N LYS A 76 9.76 -13.24 -7.56
CA LYS A 76 11.08 -12.64 -7.42
C LYS A 76 11.05 -11.53 -6.38
N GLY A 77 11.92 -11.56 -5.42
CA GLY A 77 12.07 -10.56 -4.35
C GLY A 77 13.23 -10.88 -3.41
N PRO A 78 13.41 -10.07 -2.37
CA PRO A 78 12.69 -8.83 -2.09
C PRO A 78 13.01 -7.70 -3.07
N LYS A 79 12.08 -6.74 -3.25
CA LYS A 79 12.24 -5.55 -4.09
C LYS A 79 11.66 -4.32 -3.40
N GLY A 80 12.13 -3.14 -3.83
CA GLY A 80 11.70 -1.84 -3.31
C GLY A 80 12.78 -1.18 -2.46
N ALA A 81 12.79 0.15 -2.46
CA ALA A 81 13.76 0.96 -1.74
C ALA A 81 13.32 1.34 -0.32
N PHE A 82 12.05 1.13 0.02
CA PHE A 82 11.55 1.44 1.36
C PHE A 82 11.75 0.25 2.29
N VAL A 83 12.36 0.51 3.44
CA VAL A 83 12.47 -0.45 4.54
C VAL A 83 12.08 0.26 5.82
N TYR A 84 11.00 -0.22 6.46
CA TYR A 84 10.54 0.32 7.72
C TYR A 84 11.39 -0.19 8.88
N THR A 85 11.74 0.72 9.78
CA THR A 85 12.31 0.42 11.10
C THR A 85 11.52 1.16 12.17
N PRO A 86 11.30 0.57 13.37
CA PRO A 86 10.55 1.23 14.44
C PRO A 86 11.09 2.64 14.78
N ASN A 87 10.18 3.59 14.92
CA ASN A 87 10.48 4.99 15.21
C ASN A 87 11.37 5.71 14.17
N MET A 88 11.48 5.23 12.93
CA MET A 88 12.26 5.90 11.88
C MET A 88 11.78 7.33 11.58
N VAL A 89 10.52 7.60 11.86
CA VAL A 89 9.91 8.94 11.91
C VAL A 89 8.89 8.96 13.04
N ARG A 90 8.56 10.13 13.53
CA ARG A 90 7.49 10.30 14.52
C ARG A 90 6.12 10.04 13.90
N HIS A 91 5.90 10.44 12.63
CA HIS A 91 4.58 10.41 12.04
C HIS A 91 4.62 10.15 10.53
N PHE A 92 3.84 9.19 10.09
CA PHE A 92 3.57 8.97 8.67
C PHE A 92 2.26 9.62 8.27
N GLY A 93 2.27 10.44 7.20
CA GLY A 93 1.10 10.70 6.39
C GLY A 93 1.06 9.70 5.23
N MET A 94 -0.03 8.97 5.08
CA MET A 94 -0.16 7.95 4.04
C MET A 94 -1.33 8.28 3.11
N VAL A 95 -1.16 8.08 1.79
CA VAL A 95 -2.27 8.15 0.84
C VAL A 95 -2.27 6.90 -0.03
N ALA A 96 -3.36 6.15 0.04
CA ALA A 96 -3.57 4.92 -0.72
C ALA A 96 -4.73 5.07 -1.70
N GLY A 97 -4.58 4.54 -2.92
CA GLY A 97 -5.66 4.39 -3.90
C GLY A 97 -5.90 2.93 -4.25
N GLY A 98 -7.10 2.40 -3.96
CA GLY A 98 -7.46 1.01 -4.26
C GLY A 98 -6.47 0.00 -3.69
N THR A 99 -5.85 -0.83 -4.54
CA THR A 99 -4.85 -1.83 -4.11
C THR A 99 -3.55 -1.24 -3.56
N GLY A 100 -3.33 0.07 -3.70
CA GLY A 100 -2.22 0.78 -3.05
C GLY A 100 -2.28 0.76 -1.52
N ILE A 101 -3.35 0.23 -0.93
CA ILE A 101 -3.47 -0.01 0.51
C ILE A 101 -2.48 -1.06 1.02
N THR A 102 -2.06 -2.03 0.20
CA THR A 102 -1.27 -3.17 0.68
C THR A 102 0.09 -2.80 1.28
N PRO A 103 0.93 -1.91 0.69
CA PRO A 103 2.16 -1.46 1.36
C PRO A 103 1.87 -0.62 2.61
N MET A 104 0.79 0.17 2.63
CA MET A 104 0.40 0.95 3.82
C MET A 104 0.02 0.03 4.97
N LEU A 105 -0.83 -0.97 4.71
CA LEU A 105 -1.23 -1.95 5.72
C LEU A 105 -0.04 -2.75 6.27
N GLN A 106 0.92 -3.10 5.42
CA GLN A 106 2.15 -3.79 5.85
C GLN A 106 2.90 -2.96 6.89
N VAL A 107 3.10 -1.66 6.64
CA VAL A 107 3.77 -0.73 7.56
C VAL A 107 2.92 -0.52 8.82
N ILE A 108 1.62 -0.25 8.71
CA ILE A 108 0.71 -0.06 9.84
C ILE A 108 0.73 -1.28 10.78
N ARG A 109 0.59 -2.48 10.23
CA ARG A 109 0.64 -3.72 11.02
C ARG A 109 2.00 -3.92 11.72
N ALA A 110 3.10 -3.50 11.09
CA ALA A 110 4.42 -3.55 11.71
C ALA A 110 4.52 -2.57 12.88
N ILE A 111 4.02 -1.34 12.74
CA ILE A 111 3.95 -0.34 13.79
C ILE A 111 3.15 -0.86 15.00
N VAL A 112 1.92 -1.34 14.76
CA VAL A 112 1.04 -1.84 15.82
C VAL A 112 1.68 -3.02 16.56
N ARG A 113 2.27 -3.99 15.84
CA ARG A 113 3.02 -5.08 16.47
C ARG A 113 4.24 -4.61 17.25
N GLY A 114 4.87 -3.52 16.82
CA GLY A 114 6.03 -2.91 17.47
C GLY A 114 5.71 -2.13 18.74
N ARG A 115 4.43 -1.85 19.05
CA ARG A 115 4.02 -1.05 20.21
C ARG A 115 4.57 -1.58 21.52
N ALA A 116 4.48 -2.88 21.75
CA ALA A 116 5.01 -3.52 22.95
C ALA A 116 6.54 -3.40 23.07
N ALA A 117 7.24 -3.25 21.95
CA ALA A 117 8.70 -3.03 21.89
C ALA A 117 9.09 -1.54 21.84
N GLY A 118 8.14 -0.61 22.06
CA GLY A 118 8.41 0.84 22.15
C GLY A 118 8.31 1.60 20.83
N ASP A 119 7.68 1.04 19.81
CA ASP A 119 7.36 1.80 18.60
C ASP A 119 6.24 2.81 18.91
N ARG A 120 6.52 4.09 18.68
CA ARG A 120 5.59 5.22 18.95
C ARG A 120 5.16 5.95 17.68
N THR A 121 5.48 5.42 16.52
CA THR A 121 5.16 6.03 15.23
C THR A 121 3.66 6.22 15.07
N GLU A 122 3.21 7.42 14.76
CA GLU A 122 1.82 7.72 14.42
C GLU A 122 1.55 7.60 12.93
N VAL A 123 0.29 7.35 12.56
CA VAL A 123 -0.15 7.25 11.16
C VAL A 123 -1.48 7.97 10.95
N ASP A 124 -1.54 8.86 9.96
CA ASP A 124 -2.77 9.30 9.31
C ASP A 124 -2.81 8.74 7.89
N LEU A 125 -3.83 7.96 7.57
CA LEU A 125 -4.04 7.36 6.26
C LEU A 125 -5.27 7.97 5.58
N ILE A 126 -5.12 8.56 4.39
CA ILE A 126 -6.21 8.83 3.45
C ILE A 126 -6.33 7.63 2.52
N PHE A 127 -7.48 6.94 2.52
CA PHE A 127 -7.72 5.78 1.68
C PHE A 127 -8.83 6.05 0.67
N ALA A 128 -8.44 6.24 -0.60
CA ALA A 128 -9.34 6.60 -1.69
C ALA A 128 -9.78 5.36 -2.50
N ASN A 129 -11.08 5.28 -2.76
CA ASN A 129 -11.70 4.23 -3.56
C ASN A 129 -12.82 4.82 -4.43
N VAL A 130 -13.35 4.04 -5.38
CA VAL A 130 -14.44 4.50 -6.25
C VAL A 130 -15.77 4.43 -5.50
N THR A 131 -16.10 3.28 -4.92
CA THR A 131 -17.35 3.06 -4.16
C THR A 131 -17.05 2.47 -2.79
N ALA A 132 -18.03 2.40 -1.90
CA ALA A 132 -17.88 1.78 -0.59
C ALA A 132 -17.51 0.30 -0.66
N GLN A 133 -18.01 -0.42 -1.66
CA GLN A 133 -17.72 -1.84 -1.91
C GLN A 133 -16.28 -2.06 -2.38
N ASP A 134 -15.62 -1.03 -2.91
CA ASP A 134 -14.23 -1.08 -3.32
C ASP A 134 -13.23 -0.92 -2.17
N ILE A 135 -13.68 -0.57 -0.96
CA ILE A 135 -12.81 -0.39 0.20
C ILE A 135 -12.28 -1.75 0.66
N LEU A 136 -11.09 -2.09 0.20
CA LEU A 136 -10.43 -3.32 0.56
C LEU A 136 -10.00 -3.32 2.03
N LEU A 137 -10.19 -4.46 2.73
CA LEU A 137 -9.74 -4.66 4.12
C LEU A 137 -10.28 -3.60 5.11
N LYS A 138 -11.50 -3.08 4.85
CA LYS A 138 -12.11 -2.05 5.69
C LYS A 138 -12.23 -2.49 7.15
N GLU A 139 -12.73 -3.71 7.38
CA GLU A 139 -12.90 -4.27 8.73
C GLU A 139 -11.57 -4.41 9.46
N ASP A 140 -10.51 -4.88 8.77
CA ASP A 140 -9.15 -4.95 9.33
C ASP A 140 -8.61 -3.57 9.73
N LEU A 141 -8.81 -2.55 8.86
CA LEU A 141 -8.37 -1.19 9.14
C LEU A 141 -9.14 -0.57 10.30
N ASP A 142 -10.45 -0.75 10.32
CA ASP A 142 -11.32 -0.24 11.39
C ASP A 142 -10.96 -0.90 12.76
N ALA A 143 -10.63 -2.19 12.76
CA ALA A 143 -10.15 -2.89 13.96
C ALA A 143 -8.82 -2.31 14.44
N LEU A 144 -7.85 -2.08 13.55
CA LEU A 144 -6.56 -1.46 13.90
C LEU A 144 -6.75 -0.05 14.51
N VAL A 145 -7.66 0.77 13.95
CA VAL A 145 -8.00 2.10 14.49
C VAL A 145 -8.65 2.01 15.88
N ALA A 146 -9.47 0.98 16.10
CA ALA A 146 -10.12 0.77 17.40
C ALA A 146 -9.12 0.38 18.50
N GLU A 147 -8.11 -0.44 18.13
CA GLU A 147 -7.07 -0.92 19.05
C GLU A 147 -5.99 0.12 19.32
N ASP A 148 -5.60 0.93 18.33
CA ASP A 148 -4.45 1.84 18.41
C ASP A 148 -4.83 3.29 18.07
N LYS A 149 -4.83 4.16 19.07
CA LYS A 149 -5.16 5.58 18.91
C LYS A 149 -4.11 6.39 18.13
N GLY A 150 -2.93 5.84 17.91
CA GLY A 150 -1.90 6.42 17.04
C GLY A 150 -2.17 6.17 15.55
N ILE A 151 -3.17 5.37 15.21
CA ILE A 151 -3.56 5.07 13.82
C ILE A 151 -4.91 5.73 13.51
N ARG A 152 -4.98 6.55 12.47
CA ARG A 152 -6.20 7.22 12.01
C ARG A 152 -6.39 6.93 10.52
N VAL A 153 -7.61 6.63 10.10
CA VAL A 153 -7.97 6.32 8.71
C VAL A 153 -9.10 7.21 8.25
N HIS A 154 -8.89 7.88 7.12
CA HIS A 154 -9.84 8.79 6.47
C HIS A 154 -10.23 8.21 5.11
N TYR A 155 -11.45 7.72 5.00
CA TYR A 155 -11.96 7.16 3.74
C TYR A 155 -12.45 8.27 2.82
N VAL A 156 -12.10 8.15 1.52
CA VAL A 156 -12.54 9.06 0.45
C VAL A 156 -13.15 8.24 -0.68
N LEU A 157 -14.35 8.60 -1.14
CA LEU A 157 -15.05 7.90 -2.22
C LEU A 157 -15.36 8.84 -3.39
N ASP A 158 -15.05 8.40 -4.61
CA ASP A 158 -15.41 9.10 -5.84
C ASP A 158 -16.95 9.13 -6.02
N ARG A 159 -17.60 7.98 -5.77
CA ARG A 159 -19.05 7.78 -5.85
C ARG A 159 -19.58 7.22 -4.54
N PRO A 160 -19.81 8.08 -3.54
CA PRO A 160 -20.30 7.63 -2.23
C PRO A 160 -21.77 7.20 -2.28
N PRO A 161 -22.18 6.28 -1.38
CA PRO A 161 -23.61 6.01 -1.16
C PRO A 161 -24.30 7.15 -0.41
N GLU A 162 -25.62 7.15 -0.38
CA GLU A 162 -26.40 8.04 0.47
C GLU A 162 -26.02 7.87 1.94
N GLY A 163 -25.94 8.98 2.68
CA GLY A 163 -25.53 9.00 4.10
C GLY A 163 -24.02 8.86 4.34
N TRP A 164 -23.20 8.89 3.31
CA TRP A 164 -21.74 8.88 3.47
C TRP A 164 -21.22 10.11 4.21
N THR A 165 -20.39 9.90 5.24
CA THR A 165 -19.83 10.97 6.09
C THR A 165 -18.33 11.23 5.87
N GLY A 166 -17.67 10.39 5.07
CA GLY A 166 -16.24 10.55 4.72
C GLY A 166 -16.00 11.56 3.60
N GLY A 167 -14.75 11.61 3.12
CA GLY A 167 -14.37 12.47 1.98
C GLY A 167 -15.05 12.05 0.68
N VAL A 168 -15.26 13.00 -0.22
CA VAL A 168 -15.93 12.78 -1.51
C VAL A 168 -15.05 13.27 -2.66
N GLY A 169 -15.04 12.52 -3.76
CA GLY A 169 -14.27 12.80 -4.97
C GLY A 169 -12.85 12.30 -4.93
N PHE A 170 -11.95 13.00 -5.60
CA PHE A 170 -10.51 12.69 -5.59
C PHE A 170 -9.83 13.33 -4.38
N VAL A 171 -8.70 12.75 -3.95
CA VAL A 171 -7.90 13.33 -2.87
C VAL A 171 -7.31 14.65 -3.33
N THR A 172 -7.67 15.72 -2.63
CA THR A 172 -7.25 17.11 -2.93
C THR A 172 -6.08 17.53 -2.03
N GLN A 173 -5.40 18.63 -2.41
CA GLN A 173 -4.39 19.27 -1.57
C GLN A 173 -4.96 19.68 -0.21
N GLU A 174 -6.19 20.21 -0.18
CA GLU A 174 -6.89 20.62 1.05
C GLU A 174 -7.13 19.43 1.98
N MET A 175 -7.51 18.25 1.45
CA MET A 175 -7.62 17.02 2.24
C MET A 175 -6.27 16.60 2.83
N VAL A 176 -5.19 16.67 2.05
CA VAL A 176 -3.82 16.38 2.53
C VAL A 176 -3.44 17.34 3.65
N GLU A 177 -3.66 18.64 3.49
CA GLU A 177 -3.35 19.67 4.50
C GLU A 177 -4.12 19.46 5.80
N LYS A 178 -5.41 19.09 5.71
CA LYS A 178 -6.30 18.95 6.86
C LYS A 178 -6.11 17.64 7.61
N LEU A 179 -5.83 16.55 6.90
CA LEU A 179 -5.91 15.19 7.43
C LEU A 179 -4.55 14.53 7.67
N LEU A 180 -3.48 15.04 7.09
CA LEU A 180 -2.14 14.49 7.26
C LEU A 180 -1.26 15.40 8.13
N PRO A 181 -0.17 14.88 8.70
CA PRO A 181 0.75 15.68 9.50
C PRO A 181 1.41 16.79 8.66
N LYS A 182 1.64 17.94 9.28
CA LYS A 182 2.35 19.05 8.65
C LYS A 182 3.83 18.69 8.37
N PRO A 183 4.47 19.34 7.36
CA PRO A 183 5.89 19.13 7.08
C PRO A 183 6.77 19.36 8.31
N ALA A 184 7.61 18.37 8.63
CA ALA A 184 8.66 18.42 9.65
C ALA A 184 9.72 17.38 9.29
N ASP A 185 10.93 17.49 9.87
CA ASP A 185 12.04 16.56 9.55
C ASP A 185 11.76 15.13 10.04
N ASP A 186 10.91 14.97 11.06
CA ASP A 186 10.47 13.71 11.63
C ASP A 186 9.12 13.22 11.08
N VAL A 187 8.70 13.77 9.93
CA VAL A 187 7.47 13.40 9.21
C VAL A 187 7.81 12.91 7.80
N LYS A 188 7.17 11.82 7.38
CA LYS A 188 7.31 11.28 6.03
C LYS A 188 5.94 10.98 5.41
N ILE A 189 5.80 11.27 4.13
CA ILE A 189 4.60 10.96 3.34
C ILE A 189 4.86 9.71 2.50
N LEU A 190 3.95 8.75 2.57
CA LEU A 190 3.95 7.52 1.77
C LEU A 190 2.78 7.54 0.79
N LEU A 191 3.06 7.32 -0.48
CA LEU A 191 2.06 7.38 -1.56
C LEU A 191 2.03 6.05 -2.31
N CYS A 192 0.84 5.47 -2.52
CA CYS A 192 0.66 4.32 -3.41
C CYS A 192 -0.74 4.33 -4.05
N GLY A 193 -0.79 4.24 -5.38
CA GLY A 193 -2.05 4.26 -6.11
C GLY A 193 -1.87 4.48 -7.61
N PRO A 194 -2.94 4.80 -8.33
CA PRO A 194 -2.90 5.07 -9.77
C PRO A 194 -1.93 6.21 -10.12
N PRO A 195 -1.20 6.13 -11.25
CA PRO A 195 -0.21 7.13 -11.63
C PRO A 195 -0.71 8.58 -11.66
N PRO A 196 -1.94 8.90 -12.14
CA PRO A 196 -2.45 10.27 -12.10
C PRO A 196 -2.62 10.79 -10.68
N MET A 197 -3.11 9.95 -9.75
CA MET A 197 -3.24 10.29 -8.33
C MET A 197 -1.87 10.59 -7.71
N ILE A 198 -0.88 9.71 -7.91
CA ILE A 198 0.48 9.92 -7.40
C ILE A 198 1.11 11.20 -7.94
N SER A 199 0.93 11.48 -9.23
CA SER A 199 1.44 12.73 -9.84
C SER A 199 0.82 13.98 -9.21
N GLY A 200 -0.49 13.97 -8.98
CA GLY A 200 -1.20 15.06 -8.30
C GLY A 200 -0.74 15.25 -6.85
N LEU A 201 -0.62 14.16 -6.10
CA LEU A 201 -0.20 14.18 -4.71
C LEU A 201 1.25 14.64 -4.51
N LYS A 202 2.18 14.28 -5.42
CA LYS A 202 3.55 14.82 -5.41
C LYS A 202 3.57 16.34 -5.52
N LYS A 203 2.71 16.92 -6.37
CA LYS A 203 2.58 18.38 -6.51
C LYS A 203 1.92 19.01 -5.28
N ALA A 204 0.86 18.37 -4.76
CA ALA A 204 0.16 18.87 -3.58
C ALA A 204 1.07 18.88 -2.35
N THR A 205 1.86 17.83 -2.11
CA THR A 205 2.79 17.79 -0.99
C THR A 205 3.92 18.83 -1.13
N GLU A 206 4.46 19.05 -2.34
CA GLU A 206 5.43 20.12 -2.60
C GLU A 206 4.84 21.51 -2.30
N ALA A 207 3.60 21.78 -2.74
CA ALA A 207 2.91 23.04 -2.48
C ALA A 207 2.62 23.27 -0.97
N LEU A 208 2.46 22.20 -0.19
CA LEU A 208 2.27 22.26 1.26
C LEU A 208 3.59 22.37 2.05
N GLY A 209 4.75 22.43 1.38
CA GLY A 209 6.04 22.66 2.01
C GLY A 209 6.85 21.39 2.31
N PHE A 210 6.42 20.21 1.87
CA PHE A 210 7.27 19.02 1.91
C PHE A 210 8.39 19.13 0.87
N LYS A 211 9.51 18.44 1.13
CA LYS A 211 10.60 18.34 0.15
C LYS A 211 10.08 17.74 -1.15
N LYS A 212 10.52 18.29 -2.27
CA LYS A 212 10.10 17.84 -3.60
C LYS A 212 10.30 16.34 -3.79
N ALA A 213 9.23 15.65 -4.16
CA ALA A 213 9.27 14.23 -4.44
C ALA A 213 10.09 13.93 -5.70
N LYS A 214 10.98 12.95 -5.63
CA LYS A 214 11.81 12.52 -6.76
C LYS A 214 11.01 11.62 -7.73
N PRO A 215 11.43 11.52 -9.00
CA PRO A 215 10.85 10.57 -9.95
C PRO A 215 10.93 9.11 -9.45
N VAL A 216 12.10 8.72 -8.94
CA VAL A 216 12.33 7.42 -8.26
C VAL A 216 12.62 7.71 -6.80
N SER A 217 11.75 7.21 -5.92
CA SER A 217 11.86 7.46 -4.48
C SER A 217 12.98 6.63 -3.85
N LYS A 218 13.66 7.22 -2.88
CA LYS A 218 14.67 6.57 -2.03
C LYS A 218 14.23 6.64 -0.57
N LEU A 219 14.79 5.76 0.26
CA LEU A 219 14.40 5.66 1.67
C LEU A 219 14.49 7.00 2.43
N GLU A 220 15.51 7.80 2.13
CA GLU A 220 15.73 9.11 2.77
C GLU A 220 14.74 10.20 2.32
N ASP A 221 14.01 10.02 1.21
CA ASP A 221 13.10 11.04 0.70
C ASP A 221 11.93 11.25 1.66
N GLN A 222 11.57 12.50 1.91
CA GLN A 222 10.46 12.86 2.78
C GLN A 222 9.09 12.47 2.19
N VAL A 223 8.98 12.51 0.87
CA VAL A 223 7.81 12.02 0.13
C VAL A 223 8.24 10.80 -0.68
N PHE A 224 7.74 9.63 -0.28
CA PHE A 224 8.05 8.35 -0.92
C PHE A 224 6.83 7.81 -1.67
N ALA A 225 7.00 7.48 -2.95
CA ALA A 225 6.00 6.78 -3.75
C ALA A 225 6.49 5.34 -4.04
N PHE A 226 5.64 4.37 -3.71
CA PHE A 226 5.87 2.95 -3.96
C PHE A 226 5.79 2.59 -5.44
#